data_38f2f0b7e27176cdb18d070ffbc8904c
#
_entry.id   38f2f0b7e27176cdb18d070ffbc8904c
#
_cell.length_a   1.000
_cell.length_b   1.000
_cell.length_c   1.000
_cell.angle_alpha   90.00
_cell.angle_beta   90.00
_cell.angle_gamma   90.00
#
_symmetry.space_group_name_H-M   'P 1'
#
loop_
_entity.id
_entity.type
_entity.pdbx_description
1 polymer ?
#
loop_
_entity_poly.entity_id
_entity_poly.type
_entity_poly.pdbx_seq_one_letter_code
_entity_poly.pdbx_strand_id
1 'polypeptide(L)'
;MASGLTVATLKAGRLLALNMFQAWGVHGPVLSPVASMLVDVALVVTAFSFMVVAPRTNRMTVAALATLVVSMTAVRVLMQPLPNVQPVTLAALLVGAHLGARRGAAFALLVTLLSNLLISHGWWTLFQALGWACVAVVGARSRLIDEGELNLPRLCFFAA
;
A
#
# COMPACT_ATOMS: atom_id res chain seq x y z
N MET A 1 15.23 24.38 43.86
CA MET A 1 15.74 23.56 42.72
C MET A 1 14.93 22.33 42.37
N ALA A 2 13.94 21.91 43.12
CA ALA A 2 13.09 20.74 42.85
C ALA A 2 11.97 20.95 41.82
N SER A 3 11.56 22.19 41.58
CA SER A 3 10.42 22.50 40.66
C SER A 3 10.73 22.38 39.16
N GLY A 4 11.98 22.53 38.77
CA GLY A 4 12.38 22.44 37.37
C GLY A 4 12.44 21.01 36.84
N LEU A 5 12.80 20.05 37.68
CA LEU A 5 12.90 18.64 37.33
C LEU A 5 11.51 18.01 37.11
N THR A 6 10.54 18.39 37.95
CA THR A 6 9.15 17.92 37.83
C THR A 6 8.45 18.46 36.57
N VAL A 7 8.72 19.69 36.16
CA VAL A 7 8.14 20.27 34.94
C VAL A 7 8.77 19.64 33.69
N ALA A 8 10.06 19.36 33.70
CA ALA A 8 10.74 18.70 32.56
C ALA A 8 10.29 17.22 32.41
N THR A 9 10.13 16.48 33.51
CA THR A 9 9.62 15.10 33.48
C THR A 9 8.14 15.03 33.05
N LEU A 10 7.32 16.00 33.50
CA LEU A 10 5.91 16.10 33.03
C LEU A 10 5.83 16.46 31.54
N LYS A 11 6.69 17.36 31.05
CA LYS A 11 6.75 17.69 29.61
C LYS A 11 7.23 16.51 28.77
N ALA A 12 8.26 15.80 29.21
CA ALA A 12 8.76 14.59 28.54
C ALA A 12 7.71 13.47 28.55
N GLY A 13 7.05 13.24 29.70
CA GLY A 13 5.96 12.28 29.80
C GLY A 13 4.75 12.62 28.92
N ARG A 14 4.41 13.92 28.81
CA ARG A 14 3.33 14.39 27.93
C ARG A 14 3.69 14.27 26.44
N LEU A 15 4.95 14.54 26.07
CA LEU A 15 5.46 14.34 24.71
C LEU A 15 5.52 12.85 24.34
N LEU A 16 5.96 12.00 25.27
CA LEU A 16 5.92 10.54 25.09
C LEU A 16 4.48 10.02 24.98
N ALA A 17 3.59 10.48 25.85
CA ALA A 17 2.18 10.09 25.81
C ALA A 17 1.48 10.58 24.54
N LEU A 18 1.75 11.81 24.08
CA LEU A 18 1.21 12.34 22.82
C LEU A 18 1.77 11.57 21.62
N ASN A 19 3.05 11.25 21.61
CA ASN A 19 3.65 10.42 20.56
C ASN A 19 3.10 8.98 20.59
N MET A 20 2.94 8.39 21.77
CA MET A 20 2.30 7.08 21.92
C MET A 20 0.83 7.12 21.52
N PHE A 21 0.09 8.18 21.85
CA PHE A 21 -1.32 8.31 21.48
C PHE A 21 -1.50 8.52 19.98
N GLN A 22 -0.63 9.30 19.33
CA GLN A 22 -0.56 9.40 17.87
C GLN A 22 -0.12 8.06 17.23
N ALA A 23 0.74 7.32 17.89
CA ALA A 23 1.22 6.03 17.44
C ALA A 23 0.18 4.90 17.56
N TRP A 24 -0.64 4.91 18.62
CA TRP A 24 -1.68 3.91 18.89
C TRP A 24 -3.08 4.35 18.46
N GLY A 25 -3.25 5.62 18.07
CA GLY A 25 -4.55 6.16 17.70
C GLY A 25 -5.15 5.43 16.50
N VAL A 26 -5.17 6.10 15.35
CA VAL A 26 -5.77 5.55 14.12
C VAL A 26 -4.85 4.55 13.40
N HIS A 27 -3.55 4.60 13.63
CA HIS A 27 -2.55 3.92 12.81
C HIS A 27 -1.74 2.82 13.52
N GLY A 28 -1.99 2.54 14.79
CA GLY A 28 -1.27 1.53 15.57
C GLY A 28 0.11 2.00 16.09
N PRO A 29 0.94 1.11 16.65
CA PRO A 29 2.21 1.46 17.26
C PRO A 29 3.23 1.97 16.26
N VAL A 30 4.07 2.91 16.67
CA VAL A 30 5.22 3.36 15.86
C VAL A 30 6.22 2.23 15.71
N LEU A 31 6.58 1.92 14.47
CA LEU A 31 7.66 0.99 14.19
C LEU A 31 9.00 1.60 14.58
N SER A 32 9.87 0.80 15.22
CA SER A 32 11.27 1.17 15.31
C SER A 32 11.88 1.26 13.89
N PRO A 33 12.93 2.05 13.67
CA PRO A 33 13.57 2.16 12.34
C PRO A 33 13.95 0.79 11.74
N VAL A 34 14.44 -0.12 12.59
CA VAL A 34 14.79 -1.49 12.16
C VAL A 34 13.55 -2.28 11.74
N ALA A 35 12.48 -2.22 12.55
CA ALA A 35 11.24 -2.93 12.21
C ALA A 35 10.58 -2.37 10.94
N SER A 36 10.63 -1.05 10.74
CA SER A 36 10.19 -0.40 9.50
C SER A 36 10.97 -0.92 8.29
N MET A 37 12.30 -0.93 8.37
CA MET A 37 13.17 -1.42 7.32
C MET A 37 12.90 -2.91 7.01
N LEU A 38 12.66 -3.75 8.02
CA LEU A 38 12.32 -5.16 7.82
C LEU A 38 10.99 -5.34 7.08
N VAL A 39 9.97 -4.54 7.41
CA VAL A 39 8.68 -4.52 6.69
C VAL A 39 8.90 -4.13 5.23
N ASP A 40 9.67 -3.09 4.96
CA ASP A 40 9.96 -2.62 3.61
C ASP A 40 10.67 -3.68 2.78
N VAL A 41 11.72 -4.27 3.33
CA VAL A 41 12.46 -5.35 2.67
C VAL A 41 11.55 -6.55 2.41
N ALA A 42 10.72 -6.94 3.38
CA ALA A 42 9.77 -8.04 3.20
C ALA A 42 8.76 -7.76 2.09
N LEU A 43 8.21 -6.54 2.01
CA LEU A 43 7.29 -6.15 0.95
C LEU A 43 7.96 -6.14 -0.43
N VAL A 44 9.18 -5.61 -0.54
CA VAL A 44 9.96 -5.60 -1.77
C VAL A 44 10.28 -7.02 -2.22
N VAL A 45 10.82 -7.86 -1.34
CA VAL A 45 11.17 -9.26 -1.65
C VAL A 45 9.92 -10.04 -2.08
N THR A 46 8.79 -9.83 -1.40
CA THR A 46 7.52 -10.49 -1.76
C THR A 46 7.03 -10.04 -3.14
N ALA A 47 7.08 -8.75 -3.44
CA ALA A 47 6.68 -8.21 -4.74
C ALA A 47 7.58 -8.76 -5.87
N PHE A 48 8.89 -8.76 -5.68
CA PHE A 48 9.82 -9.35 -6.66
C PHE A 48 9.61 -10.86 -6.84
N SER A 49 9.38 -11.59 -5.76
CA SER A 49 9.07 -13.03 -5.82
C SER A 49 7.82 -13.30 -6.66
N PHE A 50 6.78 -12.50 -6.48
CA PHE A 50 5.57 -12.60 -7.30
C PHE A 50 5.82 -12.29 -8.77
N MET A 51 6.71 -11.35 -9.08
CA MET A 51 7.08 -11.04 -10.46
C MET A 51 7.88 -12.16 -11.12
N VAL A 52 8.88 -12.71 -10.43
CA VAL A 52 9.76 -13.77 -10.95
C VAL A 52 8.98 -15.07 -11.20
N VAL A 53 8.09 -15.44 -10.28
CA VAL A 53 7.26 -16.65 -10.38
C VAL A 53 6.07 -16.48 -11.32
N ALA A 54 5.76 -15.24 -11.77
CA ALA A 54 4.65 -15.01 -12.69
C ALA A 54 4.97 -15.58 -14.10
N PRO A 55 4.06 -16.36 -14.68
CA PRO A 55 4.29 -16.95 -16.00
C PRO A 55 4.40 -15.87 -17.09
N ARG A 56 5.20 -16.12 -18.11
CA ARG A 56 5.36 -15.23 -19.29
C ARG A 56 5.76 -13.78 -18.96
N THR A 57 6.57 -13.58 -17.92
CA THR A 57 7.12 -12.25 -17.61
C THR A 57 8.23 -11.94 -18.61
N ASN A 58 8.06 -10.90 -19.42
CA ASN A 58 9.05 -10.39 -20.35
C ASN A 58 9.44 -8.93 -20.00
N ARG A 59 10.43 -8.37 -20.68
CA ARG A 59 10.91 -7.00 -20.43
C ARG A 59 9.80 -5.95 -20.60
N MET A 60 8.94 -6.11 -21.60
CA MET A 60 7.81 -5.21 -21.86
C MET A 60 6.80 -5.24 -20.70
N THR A 61 6.47 -6.43 -20.21
CA THR A 61 5.57 -6.57 -19.04
C THR A 61 6.16 -5.92 -17.79
N VAL A 62 7.47 -6.08 -17.55
CA VAL A 62 8.15 -5.44 -16.42
C VAL A 62 8.13 -3.92 -16.57
N ALA A 63 8.46 -3.40 -17.75
CA ALA A 63 8.45 -1.96 -18.02
C ALA A 63 7.04 -1.36 -17.85
N ALA A 64 6.02 -2.00 -18.41
CA ALA A 64 4.64 -1.57 -18.24
C ALA A 64 4.20 -1.56 -16.78
N LEU A 65 4.54 -2.62 -16.02
CA LEU A 65 4.23 -2.69 -14.61
C LEU A 65 4.96 -1.61 -13.80
N ALA A 66 6.24 -1.37 -14.10
CA ALA A 66 7.02 -0.31 -13.45
C ALA A 66 6.40 1.08 -13.74
N THR A 67 6.01 1.35 -14.98
CA THR A 67 5.32 2.59 -15.35
C THR A 67 4.00 2.74 -14.60
N LEU A 68 3.19 1.68 -14.52
CA LEU A 68 1.94 1.70 -13.76
C LEU A 68 2.17 1.94 -12.26
N VAL A 69 3.21 1.32 -11.68
CA VAL A 69 3.57 1.53 -10.26
C VAL A 69 3.94 2.99 -10.02
N VAL A 70 4.82 3.57 -10.84
CA VAL A 70 5.27 4.97 -10.70
C VAL A 70 4.08 5.92 -10.89
N SER A 71 3.30 5.75 -11.94
CA SER A 71 2.14 6.59 -12.24
C SER A 71 1.10 6.53 -11.12
N MET A 72 0.76 5.34 -10.63
CA MET A 72 -0.23 5.19 -9.55
C MET A 72 0.30 5.72 -8.22
N THR A 73 1.59 5.56 -7.94
CA THR A 73 2.24 6.19 -6.78
C THR A 73 2.08 7.70 -6.83
N ALA A 74 2.38 8.31 -7.98
CA ALA A 74 2.22 9.75 -8.18
C ALA A 74 0.74 10.19 -8.01
N VAL A 75 -0.21 9.48 -8.63
CA VAL A 75 -1.64 9.77 -8.49
C VAL A 75 -2.08 9.69 -7.03
N ARG A 76 -1.66 8.67 -6.28
CA ARG A 76 -2.01 8.53 -4.87
C ARG A 76 -1.45 9.66 -4.01
N VAL A 77 -0.20 10.08 -4.25
CA VAL A 77 0.43 11.19 -3.54
C VAL A 77 -0.28 12.50 -3.85
N LEU A 78 -0.59 12.78 -5.13
CA LEU A 78 -1.29 13.99 -5.56
C LEU A 78 -2.73 14.05 -5.03
N MET A 79 -3.40 12.90 -4.91
CA MET A 79 -4.78 12.82 -4.41
C MET A 79 -4.87 12.76 -2.88
N GLN A 80 -3.75 12.73 -2.16
CA GLN A 80 -3.74 12.70 -0.70
C GLN A 80 -4.60 13.79 -0.02
N PRO A 81 -4.71 15.03 -0.54
CA PRO A 81 -5.58 16.04 0.06
C PRO A 81 -7.09 15.75 -0.09
N LEU A 82 -7.47 14.84 -0.99
CA LEU A 82 -8.88 14.51 -1.23
C LEU A 82 -9.34 13.43 -0.25
N PRO A 83 -10.31 13.70 0.63
CA PRO A 83 -10.79 12.72 1.59
C PRO A 83 -11.49 11.55 0.88
N ASN A 84 -11.24 10.34 1.36
CA ASN A 84 -11.89 9.10 0.90
C ASN A 84 -11.66 8.70 -0.57
N VAL A 85 -10.76 9.35 -1.30
CA VAL A 85 -10.38 8.94 -2.65
C VAL A 85 -9.26 7.91 -2.57
N GLN A 86 -9.56 6.65 -2.93
CA GLN A 86 -8.61 5.53 -2.90
C GLN A 86 -8.40 4.95 -4.31
N PRO A 87 -7.65 5.64 -5.19
CA PRO A 87 -7.48 5.21 -6.58
C PRO A 87 -6.76 3.85 -6.70
N VAL A 88 -5.98 3.49 -5.68
CA VAL A 88 -5.23 2.21 -5.65
C VAL A 88 -6.17 1.01 -5.62
N THR A 89 -7.34 1.11 -4.99
CA THR A 89 -8.32 0.01 -4.93
C THR A 89 -8.77 -0.39 -6.32
N LEU A 90 -9.22 0.59 -7.11
CA LEU A 90 -9.65 0.35 -8.50
C LEU A 90 -8.48 -0.13 -9.37
N ALA A 91 -7.32 0.50 -9.24
CA ALA A 91 -6.14 0.12 -10.00
C ALA A 91 -5.67 -1.31 -9.67
N ALA A 92 -5.63 -1.69 -8.39
CA ALA A 92 -5.27 -3.06 -7.97
C ALA A 92 -6.24 -4.10 -8.53
N LEU A 93 -7.55 -3.81 -8.50
CA LEU A 93 -8.59 -4.66 -9.06
C LEU A 93 -8.39 -4.88 -10.57
N LEU A 94 -8.20 -3.80 -11.34
CA LEU A 94 -8.03 -3.85 -12.79
C LEU A 94 -6.70 -4.47 -13.21
N VAL A 95 -5.59 -4.12 -12.53
CA VAL A 95 -4.27 -4.71 -12.80
C VAL A 95 -4.29 -6.20 -12.49
N GLY A 96 -4.96 -6.60 -11.39
CA GLY A 96 -5.19 -8.01 -11.07
C GLY A 96 -5.98 -8.74 -12.15
N ALA A 97 -7.07 -8.15 -12.61
CA ALA A 97 -7.92 -8.71 -13.66
C ALA A 97 -7.17 -8.86 -15.01
N HIS A 98 -6.34 -7.89 -15.37
CA HIS A 98 -5.65 -7.86 -16.67
C HIS A 98 -4.32 -8.64 -16.66
N LEU A 99 -3.50 -8.48 -15.63
CA LEU A 99 -2.15 -9.07 -15.56
C LEU A 99 -2.07 -10.33 -14.70
N GLY A 100 -3.17 -10.69 -14.05
CA GLY A 100 -3.25 -11.86 -13.16
C GLY A 100 -2.86 -11.56 -11.71
N ALA A 101 -3.21 -12.48 -10.81
CA ALA A 101 -3.12 -12.30 -9.36
C ALA A 101 -1.71 -11.92 -8.87
N ARG A 102 -0.66 -12.57 -9.36
CA ARG A 102 0.71 -12.35 -8.89
C ARG A 102 1.23 -10.96 -9.25
N ARG A 103 1.04 -10.52 -10.51
CA ARG A 103 1.47 -9.20 -10.97
C ARG A 103 0.63 -8.10 -10.34
N GLY A 104 -0.68 -8.32 -10.21
CA GLY A 104 -1.58 -7.40 -9.51
C GLY A 104 -1.19 -7.24 -8.04
N ALA A 105 -0.88 -8.34 -7.34
CA ALA A 105 -0.39 -8.26 -5.97
C ALA A 105 0.96 -7.53 -5.88
N ALA A 106 1.93 -7.85 -6.75
CA ALA A 106 3.20 -7.13 -6.81
C ALA A 106 3.00 -5.62 -7.03
N PHE A 107 2.13 -5.24 -7.96
CA PHE A 107 1.74 -3.85 -8.20
C PHE A 107 1.22 -3.19 -6.92
N ALA A 108 0.25 -3.80 -6.25
CA ALA A 108 -0.35 -3.26 -5.04
C ALA A 108 0.67 -3.07 -3.90
N LEU A 109 1.54 -4.07 -3.68
CA LEU A 109 2.62 -4.01 -2.68
C LEU A 109 3.57 -2.84 -2.97
N LEU A 110 4.05 -2.70 -4.20
CA LEU A 110 5.00 -1.66 -4.58
C LEU A 110 4.38 -0.25 -4.54
N VAL A 111 3.17 -0.06 -5.06
CA VAL A 111 2.47 1.24 -5.00
C VAL A 111 2.25 1.67 -3.55
N THR A 112 1.82 0.75 -2.70
CA THR A 112 1.59 1.04 -1.28
C THR A 112 2.88 1.44 -0.59
N LEU A 113 3.93 0.66 -0.76
CA LEU A 113 5.22 0.94 -0.16
C LEU A 113 5.76 2.31 -0.60
N LEU A 114 5.90 2.52 -1.92
CA LEU A 114 6.48 3.75 -2.46
C LEU A 114 5.66 4.99 -2.07
N SER A 115 4.33 4.92 -2.13
CA SER A 115 3.50 6.06 -1.76
C SER A 115 3.53 6.32 -0.25
N ASN A 116 3.55 5.29 0.60
CA ASN A 116 3.63 5.47 2.04
C ASN A 116 4.99 6.01 2.49
N LEU A 117 6.08 5.66 1.82
CA LEU A 117 7.39 6.30 2.05
C LEU A 117 7.36 7.81 1.80
N LEU A 118 6.51 8.28 0.88
CA LEU A 118 6.38 9.71 0.55
C LEU A 118 5.33 10.43 1.42
N ILE A 119 4.27 9.74 1.84
CA ILE A 119 3.14 10.33 2.58
C ILE A 119 3.32 10.13 4.09
N SER A 120 3.36 8.88 4.53
CA SER A 120 3.46 8.48 5.93
C SER A 120 3.69 6.98 6.03
N HIS A 121 4.70 6.57 6.77
CA HIS A 121 5.11 5.18 6.90
C HIS A 121 4.85 4.63 8.32
N GLY A 122 4.43 3.36 8.41
CA GLY A 122 4.18 2.69 9.68
C GLY A 122 3.56 1.30 9.52
N TRP A 123 3.05 0.71 10.58
CA TRP A 123 2.39 -0.61 10.57
C TRP A 123 1.24 -0.71 9.56
N TRP A 124 0.51 0.38 9.36
CA TRP A 124 -0.57 0.44 8.38
C TRP A 124 -0.10 0.17 6.95
N THR A 125 1.17 0.43 6.63
CA THR A 125 1.75 0.12 5.32
C THR A 125 1.62 -1.38 5.01
N LEU A 126 1.92 -2.25 5.98
CA LEU A 126 1.77 -3.69 5.83
C LEU A 126 0.30 -4.09 5.60
N PHE A 127 -0.61 -3.59 6.42
CA PHE A 127 -2.02 -3.93 6.30
C PHE A 127 -2.65 -3.40 5.01
N GLN A 128 -2.32 -2.16 4.62
CA GLN A 128 -2.76 -1.59 3.35
C GLN A 128 -2.20 -2.38 2.16
N ALA A 129 -0.91 -2.70 2.18
CA ALA A 129 -0.26 -3.47 1.12
C ALA A 129 -0.92 -4.84 0.94
N LEU A 130 -1.16 -5.57 2.03
CA LEU A 130 -1.84 -6.86 2.01
C LEU A 130 -3.30 -6.73 1.56
N GLY A 131 -4.03 -5.73 2.07
CA GLY A 131 -5.42 -5.48 1.68
C GLY A 131 -5.55 -5.26 0.17
N TRP A 132 -4.75 -4.37 -0.42
CA TRP A 132 -4.81 -4.14 -1.86
C TRP A 132 -4.22 -5.28 -2.69
N ALA A 133 -3.26 -6.05 -2.16
CA ALA A 133 -2.84 -7.29 -2.80
C ALA A 133 -4.00 -8.30 -2.86
N CYS A 134 -4.80 -8.42 -1.80
CA CYS A 134 -6.02 -9.23 -1.82
C CYS A 134 -7.04 -8.73 -2.85
N VAL A 135 -7.25 -7.41 -2.95
CA VAL A 135 -8.11 -6.81 -3.99
C VAL A 135 -7.63 -7.18 -5.39
N ALA A 136 -6.33 -7.13 -5.65
CA ALA A 136 -5.76 -7.54 -6.93
C ALA A 136 -5.99 -9.04 -7.22
N VAL A 137 -5.91 -9.90 -6.19
CA VAL A 137 -6.22 -11.33 -6.33
C VAL A 137 -7.69 -11.56 -6.63
N VAL A 138 -8.58 -10.80 -5.98
CA VAL A 138 -10.03 -10.82 -6.27
C VAL A 138 -10.27 -10.38 -7.72
N GLY A 139 -9.65 -9.28 -8.16
CA GLY A 139 -9.71 -8.81 -9.55
C GLY A 139 -9.33 -9.89 -10.55
N ALA A 140 -8.24 -10.60 -10.29
CA ALA A 140 -7.78 -11.69 -11.16
C ALA A 140 -8.75 -12.89 -11.25
N ARG A 141 -9.60 -13.06 -10.23
CA ARG A 141 -10.59 -14.17 -10.18
C ARG A 141 -12.00 -13.77 -10.62
N SER A 142 -12.27 -12.48 -10.66
CA SER A 142 -13.63 -11.95 -10.86
C SER A 142 -14.10 -11.95 -12.31
N ARG A 143 -13.24 -12.33 -13.28
CA ARG A 143 -13.53 -12.26 -14.72
C ARG A 143 -14.07 -10.87 -15.13
N LEU A 144 -13.46 -9.81 -14.62
CA LEU A 144 -13.80 -8.43 -14.97
C LEU A 144 -13.44 -8.11 -16.42
N ILE A 145 -12.48 -8.83 -16.97
CA ILE A 145 -12.07 -8.72 -18.36
C ILE A 145 -12.37 -10.06 -19.03
N ASP A 146 -13.23 -10.02 -20.02
CA ASP A 146 -13.65 -11.17 -20.82
C ASP A 146 -13.39 -10.84 -22.29
N GLU A 147 -12.66 -11.69 -23.03
CA GLU A 147 -12.26 -11.49 -24.42
C GLU A 147 -11.59 -10.12 -24.73
N GLY A 148 -10.96 -9.50 -23.71
CA GLY A 148 -10.32 -8.18 -23.81
C GLY A 148 -11.23 -6.99 -23.50
N GLU A 149 -12.51 -7.21 -23.27
CA GLU A 149 -13.48 -6.19 -22.91
C GLU A 149 -13.75 -6.14 -21.40
N LEU A 150 -14.02 -4.93 -20.89
CA LEU A 150 -14.33 -4.70 -19.48
C LEU A 150 -15.81 -5.00 -19.22
N ASN A 151 -16.09 -5.93 -18.32
CA ASN A 151 -17.44 -6.22 -17.87
C ASN A 151 -17.91 -5.17 -16.83
N LEU A 152 -18.53 -4.08 -17.32
CA LEU A 152 -18.99 -2.97 -16.51
C LEU A 152 -19.97 -3.37 -15.38
N PRO A 153 -20.99 -4.23 -15.60
CA PRO A 153 -21.87 -4.68 -14.54
C PRO A 153 -21.14 -5.34 -13.37
N ARG A 154 -20.15 -6.19 -13.67
CA ARG A 154 -19.31 -6.80 -12.63
C ARG A 154 -18.41 -5.79 -11.93
N LEU A 155 -17.85 -4.85 -12.67
CA LEU A 155 -17.04 -3.78 -12.06
C LEU A 155 -17.88 -2.95 -11.09
N CYS A 156 -19.08 -2.55 -11.46
CA CYS A 156 -20.00 -1.82 -10.59
C CYS A 156 -20.34 -2.62 -9.32
N PHE A 157 -20.54 -3.94 -9.43
CA PHE A 157 -20.78 -4.80 -8.26
C PHE A 157 -19.61 -4.80 -7.28
N PHE A 158 -18.36 -4.76 -7.74
CA PHE A 158 -17.19 -4.73 -6.85
C PHE A 158 -16.84 -3.32 -6.36
N ALA A 159 -17.40 -2.27 -6.97
CA ALA A 159 -17.17 -0.88 -6.59
C ALA A 159 -18.23 -0.31 -5.63
N ALA A 160 -19.35 -1.00 -5.45
CA ALA A 160 -20.42 -0.64 -4.52
C ALA A 160 -20.18 -1.22 -3.13
#